data_6616f7c3661fe6d3478570dcd50213c6
#
_entry.id   6616f7c3661fe6d3478570dcd50213c6
#
_cell.length_a   1.000
_cell.length_b   1.000
_cell.length_c   1.000
_cell.angle_alpha   90.00
_cell.angle_beta   90.00
_cell.angle_gamma   90.00
#
_symmetry.space_group_name_H-M   'P 1'
#
loop_
_entity.id
_entity.type
_entity.pdbx_description
1 polymer ?
#
loop_
_entity_poly.entity_id
_entity_poly.type
_entity_poly.pdbx_seq_one_letter_code
_entity_poly.pdbx_strand_id
1 'polypeptide(L)'
;MTRAEAVHLLRDEPIKIGWAVGFKDLNVKLHNAWMREMIRTKSDKTLQAHRGSYKTTCVSIALACLIVLLPNKKIMFMRKTDSDVKEVIRQVQNILMSPYMQALCELIHGRPLALTTASAVEINTNLGNDAKGTVQLYGCGISGSLTGKHFDIIFTDDIVNVQDRISKAERDHTKIIYQELQNIKNRGGRIFNTGTPWHKEDCFTLMPEAECFDCYQTGLISADTLSKIRGSMTASLFAANYELRHIASDDIIFTDPVTGADPALAEQGICHVDAAYGGEDYTALTICHKKEGKYYVFGKMWRKHVDDCKNDIIRYRKNFNAGVIYCENNGDKGYLAKDLRRMGERCVEYH
;
A
#
# COMPACT_ATOMS: atom_id res chain seq x y z
N MET A 1 1.80 -39.51 16.07
CA MET A 1 1.83 -38.06 16.43
C MET A 1 0.88 -37.81 17.57
N THR A 2 1.33 -37.18 18.63
CA THR A 2 0.50 -36.81 19.79
C THR A 2 -0.21 -35.46 19.53
N ARG A 3 -1.22 -35.14 20.36
CA ARG A 3 -1.87 -33.80 20.33
C ARG A 3 -0.87 -32.66 20.47
N ALA A 4 0.09 -32.78 21.36
CA ALA A 4 1.11 -31.75 21.59
C ALA A 4 2.01 -31.55 20.37
N GLU A 5 2.41 -32.63 19.71
CA GLU A 5 3.16 -32.57 18.44
C GLU A 5 2.34 -31.94 17.31
N ALA A 6 1.04 -32.24 17.22
CA ALA A 6 0.16 -31.63 16.23
C ALA A 6 -0.01 -30.10 16.44
N VAL A 7 -0.19 -29.67 17.70
CA VAL A 7 -0.22 -28.25 18.06
C VAL A 7 1.12 -27.57 17.76
N HIS A 8 2.25 -28.20 18.11
CA HIS A 8 3.58 -27.69 17.79
C HIS A 8 3.77 -27.51 16.28
N LEU A 9 3.35 -28.49 15.49
CA LEU A 9 3.45 -28.44 14.03
C LEU A 9 2.70 -27.22 13.47
N LEU A 10 1.44 -27.02 13.85
CA LEU A 10 0.65 -25.87 13.37
C LEU A 10 1.23 -24.52 13.81
N ARG A 11 1.81 -24.46 15.00
CA ARG A 11 2.28 -23.22 15.61
C ARG A 11 3.71 -22.86 15.22
N ASP A 12 4.60 -23.86 15.12
CA ASP A 12 6.04 -23.66 15.03
C ASP A 12 6.64 -24.15 13.70
N GLU A 13 5.95 -25.05 12.99
CA GLU A 13 6.38 -25.61 11.71
C GLU A 13 5.28 -25.53 10.62
N PRO A 14 4.54 -24.40 10.50
CA PRO A 14 3.42 -24.29 9.55
C PRO A 14 3.81 -24.51 8.09
N ILE A 15 5.07 -24.41 7.74
CA ILE A 15 5.57 -24.73 6.41
C ILE A 15 5.25 -26.16 5.97
N LYS A 16 5.20 -27.10 6.91
CA LYS A 16 4.83 -28.49 6.62
C LYS A 16 3.40 -28.61 6.10
N ILE A 17 2.49 -27.72 6.58
CA ILE A 17 1.14 -27.60 6.00
C ILE A 17 1.23 -27.16 4.55
N GLY A 18 1.99 -26.06 4.29
CA GLY A 18 2.19 -25.57 2.93
C GLY A 18 2.71 -26.64 1.98
N TRP A 19 3.71 -27.40 2.38
CA TRP A 19 4.26 -28.49 1.57
C TRP A 19 3.23 -29.63 1.35
N ALA A 20 2.45 -29.97 2.37
CA ALA A 20 1.43 -31.00 2.29
C ALA A 20 0.31 -30.65 1.29
N VAL A 21 0.00 -29.35 1.14
CA VAL A 21 -1.03 -28.86 0.21
C VAL A 21 -0.45 -28.38 -1.13
N GLY A 22 0.83 -28.64 -1.41
CA GLY A 22 1.43 -28.45 -2.73
C GLY A 22 2.35 -27.25 -2.90
N PHE A 23 2.52 -26.37 -1.90
CA PHE A 23 3.45 -25.22 -1.97
C PHE A 23 4.90 -25.64 -1.70
N LYS A 24 5.49 -26.40 -2.64
CA LYS A 24 6.83 -27.03 -2.47
C LYS A 24 7.99 -26.03 -2.45
N ASP A 25 7.82 -24.85 -3.05
CA ASP A 25 8.87 -23.83 -3.17
C ASP A 25 9.05 -22.98 -1.89
N LEU A 26 8.26 -23.23 -0.85
CA LEU A 26 8.40 -22.52 0.41
C LEU A 26 9.72 -22.88 1.10
N ASN A 27 10.48 -21.85 1.50
CA ASN A 27 11.78 -21.97 2.16
C ASN A 27 11.63 -22.01 3.69
N VAL A 28 12.28 -22.99 4.35
CA VAL A 28 12.19 -23.18 5.81
C VAL A 28 12.69 -21.95 6.58
N LYS A 29 13.85 -21.40 6.22
CA LYS A 29 14.47 -20.30 6.96
C LYS A 29 13.66 -18.99 6.84
N LEU A 30 13.02 -18.78 5.70
CA LEU A 30 12.31 -17.56 5.39
C LEU A 30 10.80 -17.68 5.70
N HIS A 31 10.10 -18.50 4.95
CA HIS A 31 8.63 -18.57 5.01
C HIS A 31 8.12 -19.20 6.30
N ASN A 32 8.84 -20.18 6.86
CA ASN A 32 8.43 -20.72 8.17
C ASN A 32 8.59 -19.68 9.28
N ALA A 33 9.65 -18.86 9.24
CA ALA A 33 9.82 -17.76 10.20
C ALA A 33 8.68 -16.75 10.09
N TRP A 34 8.30 -16.33 8.88
CA TRP A 34 7.18 -15.42 8.66
C TRP A 34 5.86 -15.98 9.20
N MET A 35 5.53 -17.23 8.85
CA MET A 35 4.28 -17.87 9.30
C MET A 35 4.25 -18.07 10.82
N ARG A 36 5.38 -18.43 11.44
CA ARG A 36 5.48 -18.51 12.91
C ARG A 36 5.23 -17.16 13.56
N GLU A 37 5.80 -16.08 13.03
CA GLU A 37 5.56 -14.74 13.55
C GLU A 37 4.08 -14.35 13.38
N MET A 38 3.47 -14.60 12.21
CA MET A 38 2.04 -14.40 11.97
C MET A 38 1.15 -15.12 12.98
N ILE A 39 1.51 -16.34 13.37
CA ILE A 39 0.74 -17.16 14.29
C ILE A 39 0.99 -16.77 15.76
N ARG A 40 2.22 -16.46 16.15
CA ARG A 40 2.66 -16.33 17.53
C ARG A 40 2.67 -14.92 18.09
N THR A 41 2.86 -13.90 17.27
CA THR A 41 2.95 -12.52 17.74
C THR A 41 1.71 -12.12 18.54
N LYS A 42 1.92 -11.31 19.57
CA LYS A 42 0.86 -10.75 20.41
C LYS A 42 0.69 -9.24 20.22
N SER A 43 1.56 -8.64 19.42
CA SER A 43 1.57 -7.20 19.12
C SER A 43 1.32 -6.95 17.65
N ASP A 44 0.99 -5.72 17.31
CA ASP A 44 0.90 -5.28 15.92
C ASP A 44 2.27 -5.39 15.26
N LYS A 45 2.32 -5.89 14.01
CA LYS A 45 3.54 -6.16 13.25
C LYS A 45 3.34 -5.82 11.78
N THR A 46 4.45 -5.50 11.11
CA THR A 46 4.48 -5.27 9.67
C THR A 46 5.62 -6.05 9.02
N LEU A 47 5.31 -6.76 7.95
CA LEU A 47 6.26 -7.49 7.12
C LEU A 47 6.13 -6.98 5.68
N GLN A 48 7.19 -6.40 5.16
CA GLN A 48 7.30 -6.03 3.76
C GLN A 48 8.19 -7.04 3.04
N ALA A 49 7.70 -7.61 1.95
CA ALA A 49 8.53 -8.47 1.13
C ALA A 49 8.21 -8.25 -0.36
N HIS A 50 9.18 -8.53 -1.20
CA HIS A 50 9.10 -8.27 -2.63
C HIS A 50 7.97 -9.05 -3.33
N ARG A 51 7.59 -8.63 -4.52
CA ARG A 51 6.59 -9.32 -5.34
C ARG A 51 7.07 -10.72 -5.73
N GLY A 52 6.19 -11.72 -5.61
CA GLY A 52 6.53 -13.12 -5.87
C GLY A 52 7.23 -13.83 -4.71
N SER A 53 7.29 -13.22 -3.51
CA SER A 53 7.90 -13.81 -2.31
C SER A 53 6.98 -14.74 -1.51
N TYR A 54 5.83 -15.16 -2.04
CA TYR A 54 4.84 -16.01 -1.36
C TYR A 54 4.22 -15.43 -0.08
N LYS A 55 4.24 -14.09 0.13
CA LYS A 55 3.62 -13.43 1.30
C LYS A 55 2.18 -13.89 1.53
N THR A 56 1.34 -13.72 0.51
CA THR A 56 -0.10 -14.06 0.54
C THR A 56 -0.33 -15.55 0.82
N THR A 57 0.53 -16.43 0.25
CA THR A 57 0.49 -17.87 0.55
C THR A 57 0.80 -18.14 2.02
N CYS A 58 1.81 -17.48 2.59
CA CYS A 58 2.12 -17.58 4.02
C CYS A 58 0.96 -17.10 4.88
N VAL A 59 0.29 -15.99 4.52
CA VAL A 59 -0.91 -15.50 5.20
C VAL A 59 -2.03 -16.55 5.16
N SER A 60 -2.31 -17.15 4.01
CA SER A 60 -3.35 -18.16 3.87
C SER A 60 -3.10 -19.38 4.77
N ILE A 61 -1.85 -19.87 4.84
CA ILE A 61 -1.46 -20.99 5.70
C ILE A 61 -1.59 -20.58 7.18
N ALA A 62 -1.12 -19.39 7.55
CA ALA A 62 -1.21 -18.89 8.91
C ALA A 62 -2.66 -18.72 9.36
N LEU A 63 -3.55 -18.20 8.49
CA LEU A 63 -4.99 -18.08 8.77
C LEU A 63 -5.61 -19.46 9.02
N ALA A 64 -5.32 -20.46 8.19
CA ALA A 64 -5.82 -21.82 8.39
C ALA A 64 -5.32 -22.43 9.72
N CYS A 65 -4.05 -22.25 10.05
CA CYS A 65 -3.49 -22.69 11.33
C CYS A 65 -4.16 -21.99 12.53
N LEU A 66 -4.40 -20.66 12.43
CA LEU A 66 -5.04 -19.90 13.49
C LEU A 66 -6.49 -20.33 13.74
N ILE A 67 -7.27 -20.64 12.69
CA ILE A 67 -8.64 -21.15 12.82
C ILE A 67 -8.65 -22.43 13.64
N VAL A 68 -7.68 -23.34 13.42
CA VAL A 68 -7.60 -24.60 14.16
C VAL A 68 -7.05 -24.42 15.56
N LEU A 69 -6.01 -23.59 15.73
CA LEU A 69 -5.38 -23.36 17.04
C LEU A 69 -6.22 -22.52 17.99
N LEU A 70 -7.01 -21.59 17.46
CA LEU A 70 -7.76 -20.60 18.21
C LEU A 70 -9.23 -20.52 17.77
N PRO A 71 -10.01 -21.61 17.89
CA PRO A 71 -11.32 -21.75 17.24
C PRO A 71 -12.37 -20.73 17.70
N ASN A 72 -12.20 -20.11 18.88
CA ASN A 72 -13.11 -19.08 19.40
C ASN A 72 -12.63 -17.65 19.13
N LYS A 73 -11.47 -17.47 18.47
CA LYS A 73 -10.99 -16.14 18.06
C LYS A 73 -11.62 -15.72 16.74
N LYS A 74 -11.92 -14.44 16.64
CA LYS A 74 -12.46 -13.81 15.44
C LYS A 74 -11.33 -13.17 14.65
N ILE A 75 -11.18 -13.59 13.41
CA ILE A 75 -10.09 -13.17 12.53
C ILE A 75 -10.70 -12.38 11.38
N MET A 76 -10.07 -11.24 11.05
CA MET A 76 -10.38 -10.49 9.85
C MET A 76 -9.20 -10.57 8.88
N PHE A 77 -9.50 -10.67 7.60
CA PHE A 77 -8.55 -10.60 6.52
C PHE A 77 -8.96 -9.50 5.54
N MET A 78 -8.07 -8.54 5.27
CA MET A 78 -8.35 -7.40 4.39
C MET A 78 -7.32 -7.32 3.26
N ARG A 79 -7.80 -7.07 2.05
CA ARG A 79 -6.99 -6.69 0.88
C ARG A 79 -7.53 -5.42 0.22
N LYS A 80 -6.84 -4.96 -0.83
CA LYS A 80 -7.29 -3.77 -1.57
C LYS A 80 -8.67 -3.96 -2.20
N THR A 81 -8.96 -5.15 -2.75
CA THR A 81 -10.23 -5.44 -3.44
C THR A 81 -10.92 -6.70 -2.90
N ASP A 82 -12.25 -6.76 -3.04
CA ASP A 82 -13.03 -7.95 -2.68
C ASP A 82 -12.72 -9.17 -3.55
N SER A 83 -12.32 -8.97 -4.82
CA SER A 83 -11.91 -10.07 -5.70
C SER A 83 -10.69 -10.80 -5.18
N ASP A 84 -9.69 -10.04 -4.73
CA ASP A 84 -8.44 -10.59 -4.19
C ASP A 84 -8.67 -11.31 -2.86
N VAL A 85 -9.59 -10.81 -2.04
CA VAL A 85 -10.02 -11.47 -0.79
C VAL A 85 -10.62 -12.84 -1.06
N LYS A 86 -11.53 -12.95 -2.05
CA LYS A 86 -12.22 -14.22 -2.38
C LYS A 86 -11.23 -15.32 -2.77
N GLU A 87 -10.16 -14.98 -3.47
CA GLU A 87 -9.11 -15.94 -3.85
C GLU A 87 -8.43 -16.52 -2.61
N VAL A 88 -8.02 -15.65 -1.69
CA VAL A 88 -7.34 -16.06 -0.45
C VAL A 88 -8.28 -16.87 0.47
N ILE A 89 -9.54 -16.44 0.65
CA ILE A 89 -10.52 -17.19 1.43
C ILE A 89 -10.73 -18.59 0.87
N ARG A 90 -10.83 -18.74 -0.45
CA ARG A 90 -10.92 -20.05 -1.12
C ARG A 90 -9.67 -20.89 -0.85
N GLN A 91 -8.48 -20.29 -0.89
CA GLN A 91 -7.23 -20.99 -0.57
C GLN A 91 -7.22 -21.47 0.88
N VAL A 92 -7.66 -20.65 1.83
CA VAL A 92 -7.81 -21.05 3.25
C VAL A 92 -8.79 -22.23 3.40
N GLN A 93 -9.95 -22.19 2.72
CA GLN A 93 -10.91 -23.30 2.72
C GLN A 93 -10.27 -24.60 2.21
N ASN A 94 -9.53 -24.52 1.10
CA ASN A 94 -8.85 -25.69 0.53
C ASN A 94 -7.80 -26.27 1.49
N ILE A 95 -7.03 -25.40 2.18
CA ILE A 95 -6.06 -25.84 3.20
C ILE A 95 -6.77 -26.53 4.37
N LEU A 96 -7.84 -25.94 4.89
CA LEU A 96 -8.62 -26.49 6.00
C LEU A 96 -9.21 -27.87 5.65
N MET A 97 -9.68 -28.04 4.43
CA MET A 97 -10.28 -29.29 3.95
C MET A 97 -9.27 -30.34 3.45
N SER A 98 -7.97 -30.00 3.46
CA SER A 98 -6.94 -30.94 3.03
C SER A 98 -6.86 -32.15 3.98
N PRO A 99 -6.56 -33.37 3.47
CA PRO A 99 -6.47 -34.59 4.32
C PRO A 99 -5.48 -34.42 5.48
N TYR A 100 -4.39 -33.70 5.25
CA TYR A 100 -3.37 -33.47 6.28
C TYR A 100 -3.89 -32.58 7.41
N MET A 101 -4.59 -31.48 7.09
CA MET A 101 -5.20 -30.61 8.10
C MET A 101 -6.34 -31.32 8.84
N GLN A 102 -7.13 -32.12 8.15
CA GLN A 102 -8.20 -32.95 8.80
C GLN A 102 -7.63 -33.89 9.85
N ALA A 103 -6.55 -34.60 9.51
CA ALA A 103 -5.90 -35.49 10.47
C ALA A 103 -5.34 -34.73 11.70
N LEU A 104 -4.78 -33.54 11.50
CA LEU A 104 -4.32 -32.69 12.61
C LEU A 104 -5.47 -32.18 13.47
N CYS A 105 -6.59 -31.80 12.88
CA CYS A 105 -7.80 -31.39 13.62
C CYS A 105 -8.34 -32.53 14.47
N GLU A 106 -8.39 -33.73 13.95
CA GLU A 106 -8.85 -34.92 14.72
C GLU A 106 -7.93 -35.19 15.92
N LEU A 107 -6.62 -35.07 15.76
CA LEU A 107 -5.65 -35.19 16.85
C LEU A 107 -5.78 -34.09 17.91
N ILE A 108 -6.07 -32.86 17.50
CA ILE A 108 -6.12 -31.70 18.42
C ILE A 108 -7.47 -31.60 19.12
N HIS A 109 -8.57 -31.81 18.41
CA HIS A 109 -9.93 -31.54 18.85
C HIS A 109 -10.77 -32.82 19.08
N GLY A 110 -10.25 -34.03 18.77
CA GLY A 110 -10.97 -35.30 18.88
C GLY A 110 -12.10 -35.47 17.85
N ARG A 111 -12.13 -34.62 16.82
CA ARG A 111 -13.13 -34.64 15.72
C ARG A 111 -12.55 -34.01 14.45
N PRO A 112 -13.01 -34.45 13.27
CA PRO A 112 -12.64 -33.81 12.00
C PRO A 112 -13.25 -32.41 11.94
N LEU A 113 -12.56 -31.51 11.21
CA LEU A 113 -13.06 -30.19 10.92
C LEU A 113 -14.17 -30.26 9.86
N ALA A 114 -15.26 -29.56 10.12
CA ALA A 114 -16.32 -29.32 9.14
C ALA A 114 -16.56 -27.82 9.02
N LEU A 115 -16.71 -27.32 7.80
CA LEU A 115 -17.10 -25.94 7.56
C LEU A 115 -18.61 -25.79 7.80
N THR A 116 -19.01 -24.98 8.78
CA THR A 116 -20.41 -24.65 9.06
C THR A 116 -20.89 -23.43 8.29
N THR A 117 -19.96 -22.57 7.91
CA THR A 117 -20.14 -21.50 6.92
C THR A 117 -18.95 -21.51 5.98
N ALA A 118 -19.19 -21.49 4.68
CA ALA A 118 -18.18 -21.50 3.63
C ALA A 118 -18.64 -20.62 2.47
N SER A 119 -18.68 -19.29 2.70
CA SER A 119 -18.96 -18.32 1.65
C SER A 119 -17.67 -17.85 0.98
N ALA A 120 -17.80 -16.99 -0.02
CA ALA A 120 -16.65 -16.41 -0.70
C ALA A 120 -15.79 -15.51 0.22
N VAL A 121 -16.35 -15.04 1.34
CA VAL A 121 -15.70 -14.09 2.27
C VAL A 121 -15.80 -14.50 3.74
N GLU A 122 -16.49 -15.61 4.06
CA GLU A 122 -16.70 -16.01 5.45
C GLU A 122 -16.42 -17.51 5.65
N ILE A 123 -15.77 -17.82 6.77
CA ILE A 123 -15.53 -19.19 7.21
C ILE A 123 -15.95 -19.32 8.67
N ASN A 124 -16.80 -20.32 8.95
CA ASN A 124 -17.03 -20.86 10.28
C ASN A 124 -16.77 -22.37 10.28
N THR A 125 -16.33 -22.89 11.40
CA THR A 125 -16.09 -24.33 11.57
C THR A 125 -16.86 -24.88 12.77
N ASN A 126 -16.99 -26.18 12.81
CA ASN A 126 -17.54 -26.89 13.95
C ASN A 126 -16.62 -26.88 15.20
N LEU A 127 -15.43 -26.30 15.11
CA LEU A 127 -14.45 -26.27 16.22
C LEU A 127 -14.77 -25.18 17.24
N GLY A 128 -15.35 -24.05 16.81
CA GLY A 128 -15.78 -22.97 17.70
C GLY A 128 -17.07 -23.36 18.48
N ASN A 129 -17.21 -22.82 19.68
CA ASN A 129 -18.33 -23.04 20.58
C ASN A 129 -18.83 -21.76 21.26
N ASP A 130 -18.47 -20.59 20.77
CA ASP A 130 -18.94 -19.30 21.30
C ASP A 130 -20.30 -18.90 20.66
N ALA A 131 -21.08 -18.09 21.39
CA ALA A 131 -22.37 -17.55 20.94
C ALA A 131 -22.28 -16.26 20.15
N LYS A 132 -21.06 -15.82 19.75
CA LYS A 132 -20.86 -14.57 19.02
C LYS A 132 -21.36 -14.70 17.57
N GLY A 133 -22.08 -13.69 17.09
CA GLY A 133 -22.59 -13.66 15.71
C GLY A 133 -21.51 -13.48 14.63
N THR A 134 -20.30 -12.99 14.99
CA THR A 134 -19.19 -12.83 14.05
C THR A 134 -18.58 -14.19 13.72
N VAL A 135 -18.34 -14.47 12.45
CA VAL A 135 -17.69 -15.70 11.96
C VAL A 135 -16.23 -15.80 12.41
N GLN A 136 -15.64 -17.00 12.34
CA GLN A 136 -14.23 -17.22 12.71
C GLN A 136 -13.26 -16.48 11.80
N LEU A 137 -13.48 -16.48 10.49
CA LEU A 137 -12.73 -15.69 9.52
C LEU A 137 -13.71 -14.91 8.66
N TYR A 138 -13.50 -13.60 8.62
CA TYR A 138 -14.21 -12.65 7.77
C TYR A 138 -13.22 -11.94 6.84
N GLY A 139 -13.49 -11.95 5.55
CA GLY A 139 -12.68 -11.26 4.54
C GLY A 139 -13.42 -10.08 3.92
N CYS A 140 -12.75 -8.96 3.68
CA CYS A 140 -13.30 -7.82 2.93
C CYS A 140 -12.21 -7.02 2.23
N GLY A 141 -12.57 -6.33 1.15
CA GLY A 141 -11.76 -5.27 0.56
C GLY A 141 -11.80 -3.99 1.40
N ILE A 142 -10.92 -3.02 1.09
CA ILE A 142 -10.87 -1.75 1.84
C ILE A 142 -12.16 -0.93 1.75
N SER A 143 -13.00 -1.15 0.73
CA SER A 143 -14.31 -0.51 0.59
C SER A 143 -15.45 -1.23 1.32
N GLY A 144 -15.14 -2.35 2.01
CA GLY A 144 -16.11 -3.16 2.73
C GLY A 144 -16.58 -2.47 4.02
N SER A 145 -17.84 -2.78 4.45
CA SER A 145 -18.36 -2.25 5.71
C SER A 145 -17.75 -2.94 6.92
N LEU A 146 -17.17 -2.17 7.82
CA LEU A 146 -16.55 -2.61 9.07
C LEU A 146 -17.44 -2.39 10.29
N THR A 147 -18.52 -1.62 10.15
CA THR A 147 -19.37 -1.17 11.25
C THR A 147 -19.97 -2.34 12.03
N GLY A 148 -19.84 -2.29 13.35
CA GLY A 148 -20.46 -3.28 14.26
C GLY A 148 -19.76 -4.63 14.34
N LYS A 149 -18.64 -4.82 13.68
CA LYS A 149 -17.81 -6.04 13.76
C LYS A 149 -16.62 -5.81 14.68
N HIS A 150 -16.20 -6.86 15.40
CA HIS A 150 -15.02 -6.82 16.26
C HIS A 150 -14.18 -8.09 16.12
N PHE A 151 -12.86 -7.93 16.04
CA PHE A 151 -11.92 -9.00 15.75
C PHE A 151 -10.78 -9.07 16.75
N ASP A 152 -10.33 -10.29 17.06
CA ASP A 152 -9.17 -10.52 17.92
C ASP A 152 -7.85 -10.43 17.14
N ILE A 153 -7.89 -10.80 15.87
CA ILE A 153 -6.72 -10.81 14.98
C ILE A 153 -7.15 -10.22 13.65
N ILE A 154 -6.40 -9.25 13.16
CA ILE A 154 -6.63 -8.62 11.87
C ILE A 154 -5.39 -8.85 11.02
N PHE A 155 -5.57 -9.32 9.79
CA PHE A 155 -4.55 -9.37 8.77
C PHE A 155 -4.86 -8.37 7.67
N THR A 156 -3.89 -7.54 7.30
CA THR A 156 -3.94 -6.76 6.08
C THR A 156 -2.89 -7.30 5.10
N ASP A 157 -3.27 -7.56 3.86
CA ASP A 157 -2.36 -8.03 2.81
C ASP A 157 -2.53 -7.22 1.54
N ASP A 158 -1.47 -6.55 1.11
CA ASP A 158 -1.44 -5.69 -0.08
C ASP A 158 -2.62 -4.69 -0.13
N ILE A 159 -2.94 -4.03 1.00
CA ILE A 159 -3.94 -2.93 1.03
C ILE A 159 -3.41 -1.65 0.38
N VAL A 160 -2.09 -1.54 0.22
CA VAL A 160 -1.39 -0.50 -0.55
C VAL A 160 -1.01 -1.08 -1.90
N ASN A 161 -1.33 -0.37 -2.99
CA ASN A 161 -1.06 -0.83 -4.35
C ASN A 161 -0.62 0.33 -5.28
N VAL A 162 -0.55 0.09 -6.58
CA VAL A 162 -0.15 1.07 -7.59
C VAL A 162 -1.04 2.33 -7.60
N GLN A 163 -2.30 2.24 -7.21
CA GLN A 163 -3.19 3.40 -7.16
C GLN A 163 -2.77 4.36 -6.03
N ASP A 164 -2.32 3.81 -4.89
CA ASP A 164 -1.74 4.61 -3.80
C ASP A 164 -0.47 5.34 -4.22
N ARG A 165 0.30 4.79 -5.18
CA ARG A 165 1.44 5.48 -5.77
C ARG A 165 1.03 6.72 -6.57
N ILE A 166 -0.02 6.60 -7.38
CA ILE A 166 -0.45 7.62 -8.33
C ILE A 166 -1.31 8.70 -7.67
N SER A 167 -2.27 8.29 -6.82
CA SER A 167 -3.31 9.15 -6.28
C SER A 167 -3.12 9.44 -4.80
N LYS A 168 -3.06 10.74 -4.44
CA LYS A 168 -3.08 11.17 -3.04
C LYS A 168 -4.40 10.82 -2.37
N ALA A 169 -5.54 10.96 -3.07
CA ALA A 169 -6.85 10.62 -2.54
C ALA A 169 -6.96 9.13 -2.16
N GLU A 170 -6.39 8.24 -2.98
CA GLU A 170 -6.30 6.81 -2.66
C GLU A 170 -5.43 6.55 -1.43
N ARG A 171 -4.28 7.21 -1.30
CA ARG A 171 -3.43 7.09 -0.10
C ARG A 171 -4.17 7.52 1.16
N ASP A 172 -4.83 8.67 1.11
CA ASP A 172 -5.58 9.22 2.23
C ASP A 172 -6.77 8.30 2.60
N HIS A 173 -7.50 7.78 1.61
CA HIS A 173 -8.56 6.80 1.81
C HIS A 173 -8.03 5.52 2.48
N THR A 174 -6.95 4.92 1.97
CA THR A 174 -6.35 3.71 2.56
C THR A 174 -5.91 3.95 4.01
N LYS A 175 -5.36 5.13 4.32
CA LYS A 175 -4.98 5.52 5.68
C LYS A 175 -6.18 5.62 6.62
N ILE A 176 -7.28 6.23 6.17
CA ILE A 176 -8.51 6.34 6.97
C ILE A 176 -9.04 4.95 7.31
N ILE A 177 -9.14 4.06 6.32
CA ILE A 177 -9.61 2.68 6.55
C ILE A 177 -8.68 1.94 7.51
N TYR A 178 -7.36 2.08 7.37
CA TYR A 178 -6.41 1.46 8.29
C TYR A 178 -6.58 1.95 9.74
N GLN A 179 -6.82 3.24 9.94
CA GLN A 179 -7.12 3.81 11.25
C GLN A 179 -8.42 3.24 11.84
N GLU A 180 -9.46 3.02 11.02
CA GLU A 180 -10.70 2.37 11.46
C GLU A 180 -10.49 0.94 11.97
N LEU A 181 -9.45 0.23 11.52
CA LEU A 181 -9.13 -1.11 12.03
C LEU A 181 -8.82 -1.10 13.55
N GLN A 182 -8.34 0.02 14.10
CA GLN A 182 -8.12 0.16 15.54
C GLN A 182 -9.44 0.15 16.33
N ASN A 183 -10.52 0.68 15.74
CA ASN A 183 -11.84 0.75 16.37
C ASN A 183 -12.53 -0.61 16.41
N ILE A 184 -12.23 -1.50 15.47
CA ILE A 184 -12.83 -2.85 15.39
C ILE A 184 -11.91 -3.93 15.98
N LYS A 185 -10.68 -3.57 16.39
CA LYS A 185 -9.77 -4.46 17.09
C LYS A 185 -10.20 -4.63 18.54
N ASN A 186 -10.45 -5.87 18.98
CA ASN A 186 -10.73 -6.21 20.36
C ASN A 186 -9.58 -5.80 21.31
N ARG A 187 -9.87 -5.54 22.58
CA ARG A 187 -8.83 -5.32 23.59
C ARG A 187 -7.90 -6.53 23.66
N GLY A 188 -6.59 -6.29 23.55
CA GLY A 188 -5.58 -7.36 23.49
C GLY A 188 -5.52 -8.09 22.13
N GLY A 189 -6.26 -7.61 21.13
CA GLY A 189 -6.13 -8.04 19.74
C GLY A 189 -4.89 -7.45 19.08
N ARG A 190 -4.60 -7.93 17.85
CA ARG A 190 -3.45 -7.49 17.07
C ARG A 190 -3.77 -7.31 15.58
N ILE A 191 -2.97 -6.50 14.91
CA ILE A 191 -2.96 -6.35 13.44
C ILE A 191 -1.63 -6.87 12.90
N PHE A 192 -1.67 -7.75 11.92
CA PHE A 192 -0.50 -8.19 11.18
C PHE A 192 -0.59 -7.67 9.75
N ASN A 193 0.33 -6.81 9.37
CA ASN A 193 0.35 -6.18 8.06
C ASN A 193 1.36 -6.89 7.15
N THR A 194 0.96 -7.17 5.92
CA THR A 194 1.86 -7.63 4.85
C THR A 194 1.67 -6.78 3.61
N GLY A 195 2.72 -6.58 2.85
CA GLY A 195 2.61 -5.86 1.58
C GLY A 195 3.92 -5.38 1.01
N THR A 196 3.79 -4.51 0.03
CA THR A 196 4.89 -3.89 -0.70
C THR A 196 4.70 -2.38 -0.68
N PRO A 197 5.71 -1.57 -0.32
CA PRO A 197 5.58 -0.11 -0.26
C PRO A 197 5.52 0.49 -1.67
N TRP A 198 4.66 1.50 -1.89
CA TRP A 198 4.45 2.13 -3.19
C TRP A 198 4.74 3.62 -3.21
N HIS A 199 4.65 4.31 -2.07
CA HIS A 199 4.88 5.74 -1.95
C HIS A 199 5.39 6.08 -0.56
N LYS A 200 6.28 7.10 -0.44
CA LYS A 200 6.81 7.57 0.86
C LYS A 200 5.75 7.99 1.87
N GLU A 201 4.55 8.34 1.38
CA GLU A 201 3.40 8.78 2.18
C GLU A 201 2.25 7.78 2.11
N ASP A 202 2.49 6.53 1.77
CA ASP A 202 1.45 5.50 1.77
C ASP A 202 1.07 5.06 3.20
N CYS A 203 0.17 4.09 3.29
CA CYS A 203 -0.38 3.64 4.56
C CYS A 203 0.67 3.00 5.49
N PHE A 204 1.81 2.52 4.98
CA PHE A 204 2.87 1.97 5.82
C PHE A 204 3.44 2.99 6.81
N THR A 205 3.29 4.29 6.57
CA THR A 205 3.68 5.35 7.53
C THR A 205 2.89 5.32 8.85
N LEU A 206 1.74 4.66 8.88
CA LEU A 206 0.88 4.50 10.07
C LEU A 206 1.04 3.13 10.72
N MET A 207 1.72 2.20 10.07
CA MET A 207 1.95 0.83 10.56
C MET A 207 3.18 0.77 11.45
N PRO A 208 3.32 -0.27 12.30
CA PRO A 208 4.58 -0.55 12.99
C PRO A 208 5.76 -0.63 12.01
N GLU A 209 6.96 -0.34 12.49
CA GLU A 209 8.19 -0.50 11.71
C GLU A 209 8.25 -1.88 11.06
N ALA A 210 8.52 -1.91 9.76
CA ALA A 210 8.44 -3.11 8.97
C ALA A 210 9.74 -3.91 8.99
N GLU A 211 9.62 -5.23 9.15
CA GLU A 211 10.69 -6.13 8.71
C GLU A 211 10.64 -6.24 7.18
N CYS A 212 11.73 -5.85 6.52
CA CYS A 212 11.83 -5.75 5.07
C CYS A 212 12.66 -6.89 4.48
N PHE A 213 12.15 -7.51 3.43
CA PHE A 213 12.79 -8.61 2.70
C PHE A 213 12.75 -8.33 1.20
N ASP A 214 13.77 -7.67 0.69
CA ASP A 214 13.91 -7.40 -0.74
C ASP A 214 14.30 -8.64 -1.55
N CYS A 215 14.31 -8.51 -2.88
CA CYS A 215 14.59 -9.63 -3.78
C CYS A 215 16.02 -10.18 -3.66
N TYR A 216 16.97 -9.38 -3.18
CA TYR A 216 18.37 -9.80 -2.99
C TYR A 216 18.55 -10.56 -1.68
N GLN A 217 17.90 -10.07 -0.61
CA GLN A 217 17.95 -10.70 0.71
C GLN A 217 17.26 -12.06 0.73
N THR A 218 16.14 -12.21 0.01
CA THR A 218 15.41 -13.48 -0.01
C THR A 218 16.07 -14.55 -0.87
N GLY A 219 16.77 -14.16 -1.94
CA GLY A 219 17.38 -15.09 -2.90
C GLY A 219 16.39 -16.01 -3.62
N LEU A 220 15.07 -15.69 -3.60
CA LEU A 220 14.02 -16.52 -4.20
C LEU A 220 13.99 -16.43 -5.73
N ILE A 221 14.51 -15.35 -6.29
CA ILE A 221 14.54 -15.10 -7.74
C ILE A 221 15.99 -15.07 -8.18
N SER A 222 16.32 -15.82 -9.21
CA SER A 222 17.70 -15.84 -9.75
C SER A 222 18.10 -14.49 -10.34
N ALA A 223 19.41 -14.19 -10.34
CA ALA A 223 19.96 -12.95 -10.88
C ALA A 223 19.56 -12.73 -12.35
N ASP A 224 19.57 -13.78 -13.16
CA ASP A 224 19.16 -13.72 -14.58
C ASP A 224 17.68 -13.35 -14.73
N THR A 225 16.82 -13.92 -13.88
CA THR A 225 15.39 -13.62 -13.87
C THR A 225 15.14 -12.19 -13.39
N LEU A 226 15.83 -11.74 -12.33
CA LEU A 226 15.76 -10.35 -11.87
C LEU A 226 16.20 -9.36 -12.94
N SER A 227 17.28 -9.67 -13.69
CA SER A 227 17.74 -8.84 -14.80
C SER A 227 16.70 -8.71 -15.91
N LYS A 228 16.02 -9.81 -16.28
CA LYS A 228 14.93 -9.80 -17.26
C LYS A 228 13.73 -8.99 -16.77
N ILE A 229 13.33 -9.18 -15.51
CA ILE A 229 12.22 -8.41 -14.90
C ILE A 229 12.57 -6.93 -14.88
N ARG A 230 13.79 -6.55 -14.46
CA ARG A 230 14.26 -5.16 -14.46
C ARG A 230 14.21 -4.52 -15.84
N GLY A 231 14.57 -5.25 -16.88
CA GLY A 231 14.49 -4.77 -18.26
C GLY A 231 13.07 -4.67 -18.84
N SER A 232 12.06 -5.24 -18.16
CA SER A 232 10.66 -5.25 -18.62
C SER A 232 9.78 -4.17 -18.00
N MET A 233 10.30 -3.36 -17.09
CA MET A 233 9.54 -2.32 -16.39
C MET A 233 10.41 -1.10 -16.07
N THR A 234 9.77 0.01 -15.64
CA THR A 234 10.51 1.22 -15.24
C THR A 234 11.33 0.97 -13.96
N ALA A 235 12.43 1.71 -13.80
CA ALA A 235 13.30 1.59 -12.64
C ALA A 235 12.54 1.80 -11.33
N SER A 236 11.59 2.74 -11.31
CA SER A 236 10.79 3.04 -10.14
C SER A 236 9.77 1.94 -9.80
N LEU A 237 9.20 1.25 -10.79
CA LEU A 237 8.34 0.08 -10.56
C LEU A 237 9.16 -1.11 -10.04
N PHE A 238 10.35 -1.33 -10.58
CA PHE A 238 11.23 -2.38 -10.09
C PHE A 238 11.65 -2.12 -8.64
N ALA A 239 12.07 -0.90 -8.33
CA ALA A 239 12.48 -0.51 -6.99
C ALA A 239 11.35 -0.71 -5.95
N ALA A 240 10.13 -0.29 -6.25
CA ALA A 240 8.98 -0.48 -5.36
C ALA A 240 8.63 -1.97 -5.17
N ASN A 241 8.54 -2.74 -6.25
CA ASN A 241 8.07 -4.13 -6.19
C ASN A 241 9.11 -5.14 -5.71
N TYR A 242 10.40 -4.90 -6.00
CA TYR A 242 11.46 -5.88 -5.77
C TYR A 242 12.52 -5.42 -4.77
N GLU A 243 12.86 -4.13 -4.74
CA GLU A 243 13.86 -3.57 -3.83
C GLU A 243 13.23 -2.92 -2.59
N LEU A 244 11.89 -2.85 -2.50
CA LEU A 244 11.13 -2.23 -1.41
C LEU A 244 11.54 -0.77 -1.15
N ARG A 245 11.90 -0.05 -2.21
CA ARG A 245 12.37 1.33 -2.15
C ARG A 245 11.49 2.25 -2.97
N HIS A 246 11.25 3.43 -2.44
CA HIS A 246 10.60 4.50 -3.19
C HIS A 246 11.65 5.23 -3.99
N ILE A 247 11.64 5.06 -5.31
CA ILE A 247 12.34 5.94 -6.21
C ILE A 247 11.29 6.93 -6.74
N ALA A 248 11.63 8.19 -6.78
CA ALA A 248 10.85 9.19 -7.47
C ALA A 248 10.53 8.69 -8.89
N SER A 249 9.32 8.94 -9.38
CA SER A 249 8.89 8.44 -10.69
C SER A 249 9.85 8.93 -11.77
N ASP A 250 10.00 8.14 -12.84
CA ASP A 250 10.81 8.53 -14.01
C ASP A 250 10.29 9.83 -14.68
N ASP A 251 9.07 10.28 -14.30
CA ASP A 251 8.49 11.56 -14.68
C ASP A 251 9.05 12.75 -13.88
N ILE A 252 9.86 12.50 -12.85
CA ILE A 252 10.56 13.58 -12.14
C ILE A 252 11.77 14.01 -12.96
N ILE A 253 11.64 15.16 -13.60
CA ILE A 253 12.69 15.77 -14.41
C ILE A 253 13.92 16.15 -13.53
N PHE A 254 13.71 16.42 -12.24
CA PHE A 254 14.76 16.80 -11.29
C PHE A 254 14.76 15.85 -10.08
N THR A 255 15.70 14.92 -10.02
CA THR A 255 15.77 13.88 -8.97
C THR A 255 16.27 14.42 -7.63
N ASP A 256 17.16 15.40 -7.62
CA ASP A 256 17.74 16.02 -6.41
C ASP A 256 17.95 17.52 -6.62
N PRO A 257 16.88 18.35 -6.58
CA PRO A 257 17.05 19.78 -6.74
C PRO A 257 17.82 20.36 -5.53
N VAL A 258 18.88 21.10 -5.80
CA VAL A 258 19.58 21.85 -4.75
C VAL A 258 18.67 22.99 -4.31
N THR A 259 18.34 23.03 -3.03
CA THR A 259 17.48 24.06 -2.43
C THR A 259 18.33 25.16 -1.76
N GLY A 260 17.74 26.36 -1.57
CA GLY A 260 18.38 27.48 -0.88
C GLY A 260 19.26 28.35 -1.77
N ALA A 261 19.15 28.24 -3.10
CA ALA A 261 19.80 29.20 -4.01
C ALA A 261 19.20 30.60 -3.84
N ASP A 262 20.03 31.64 -4.11
CA ASP A 262 19.55 33.03 -4.09
C ASP A 262 18.44 33.21 -5.15
N PRO A 263 17.23 33.67 -4.76
CA PRO A 263 16.14 33.92 -5.70
C PRO A 263 16.53 34.87 -6.87
N ALA A 264 17.44 35.79 -6.67
CA ALA A 264 17.93 36.69 -7.71
C ALA A 264 18.52 35.96 -8.92
N LEU A 265 18.99 34.73 -8.76
CA LEU A 265 19.49 33.90 -9.87
C LEU A 265 18.41 33.49 -10.86
N ALA A 266 17.13 33.59 -10.48
CA ALA A 266 15.98 33.31 -11.36
C ALA A 266 15.50 34.57 -12.11
N GLU A 267 16.10 35.76 -11.88
CA GLU A 267 15.76 37.01 -12.62
C GLU A 267 15.93 36.84 -14.13
N GLN A 268 15.08 37.54 -14.89
CA GLN A 268 14.96 37.47 -16.35
C GLN A 268 14.55 36.07 -16.87
N GLY A 269 14.08 35.21 -16.00
CA GLY A 269 13.61 33.88 -16.35
C GLY A 269 12.26 33.87 -17.05
N ILE A 270 11.83 32.66 -17.43
CA ILE A 270 10.51 32.41 -17.96
C ILE A 270 9.56 32.30 -16.79
N CYS A 271 8.44 33.04 -16.83
CA CYS A 271 7.37 32.97 -15.83
C CYS A 271 6.26 32.03 -16.32
N HIS A 272 5.93 31.03 -15.54
CA HIS A 272 4.88 30.05 -15.82
C HIS A 272 3.83 30.05 -14.70
N VAL A 273 2.56 29.90 -15.06
CA VAL A 273 1.44 29.81 -14.11
C VAL A 273 0.61 28.59 -14.41
N ASP A 274 0.45 27.75 -13.40
CA ASP A 274 -0.53 26.68 -13.31
C ASP A 274 -1.69 27.17 -12.43
N ALA A 275 -2.91 27.20 -12.99
CA ALA A 275 -4.04 27.91 -12.40
C ALA A 275 -5.03 26.95 -11.76
N ALA A 276 -5.35 27.14 -10.47
CA ALA A 276 -6.47 26.47 -9.81
C ALA A 276 -7.78 27.28 -9.95
N TYR A 277 -8.86 26.62 -10.33
CA TYR A 277 -10.19 27.19 -10.51
C TYR A 277 -11.18 26.82 -9.39
N GLY A 278 -10.68 26.38 -8.25
CA GLY A 278 -11.44 26.01 -7.06
C GLY A 278 -11.07 24.63 -6.51
N GLY A 279 -11.77 24.21 -5.45
CA GLY A 279 -11.47 22.94 -4.78
C GLY A 279 -10.25 23.00 -3.87
N GLU A 280 -9.54 21.88 -3.76
CA GLU A 280 -8.34 21.74 -2.93
C GLU A 280 -7.02 22.00 -3.67
N ASP A 281 -7.09 22.37 -4.95
CA ASP A 281 -5.94 22.59 -5.81
C ASP A 281 -5.22 23.91 -5.49
N TYR A 282 -3.97 24.01 -5.94
CA TYR A 282 -3.12 25.18 -5.73
C TYR A 282 -2.89 25.92 -7.04
N THR A 283 -3.02 27.24 -7.00
CA THR A 283 -2.41 28.08 -8.04
C THR A 283 -0.93 28.14 -7.80
N ALA A 284 -0.11 27.78 -8.81
CA ALA A 284 1.33 27.80 -8.74
C ALA A 284 1.97 28.75 -9.74
N LEU A 285 2.98 29.47 -9.28
CA LEU A 285 3.85 30.32 -10.10
C LEU A 285 5.25 29.72 -10.09
N THR A 286 5.86 29.59 -11.27
CA THR A 286 7.24 29.18 -11.42
C THR A 286 8.00 30.20 -12.27
N ILE A 287 9.17 30.65 -11.82
CA ILE A 287 10.09 31.45 -12.61
C ILE A 287 11.36 30.63 -12.79
N CYS A 288 11.74 30.37 -14.03
CA CYS A 288 12.87 29.53 -14.38
C CYS A 288 13.86 30.26 -15.28
N HIS A 289 15.11 30.38 -14.86
CA HIS A 289 16.21 30.96 -15.63
C HIS A 289 17.31 29.93 -15.87
N LYS A 290 17.74 29.81 -17.12
CA LYS A 290 18.90 28.98 -17.48
C LYS A 290 20.14 29.83 -17.59
N LYS A 291 21.12 29.62 -16.71
CA LYS A 291 22.39 30.33 -16.69
C LYS A 291 23.55 29.34 -16.55
N GLU A 292 24.56 29.46 -17.41
CA GLU A 292 25.77 28.61 -17.35
C GLU A 292 25.49 27.09 -17.30
N GLY A 293 24.51 26.66 -18.09
CA GLY A 293 24.10 25.22 -18.13
C GLY A 293 23.30 24.75 -16.94
N LYS A 294 23.03 25.61 -15.96
CA LYS A 294 22.19 25.29 -14.76
C LYS A 294 20.82 25.97 -14.87
N TYR A 295 19.82 25.37 -14.27
CA TYR A 295 18.47 25.94 -14.13
C TYR A 295 18.29 26.47 -12.72
N TYR A 296 17.93 27.74 -12.59
CA TYR A 296 17.56 28.39 -11.34
C TYR A 296 16.05 28.59 -11.33
N VAL A 297 15.38 28.00 -10.32
CA VAL A 297 13.93 27.97 -10.26
C VAL A 297 13.44 28.62 -8.96
N PHE A 298 12.56 29.61 -9.11
CA PHE A 298 11.78 30.16 -8.00
C PHE A 298 10.33 29.67 -8.14
N GLY A 299 9.74 29.15 -7.06
CA GLY A 299 8.38 28.68 -7.02
C GLY A 299 7.56 29.37 -5.91
N LYS A 300 6.30 29.65 -6.19
CA LYS A 300 5.32 30.12 -5.21
C LYS A 300 3.99 29.40 -5.44
N MET A 301 3.36 28.96 -4.35
CA MET A 301 2.06 28.28 -4.40
C MET A 301 1.06 29.00 -3.48
N TRP A 302 -0.20 29.04 -3.90
CA TRP A 302 -1.31 29.53 -3.10
C TRP A 302 -2.47 28.53 -3.17
N ARG A 303 -3.00 28.12 -2.03
CA ARG A 303 -4.24 27.33 -1.98
C ARG A 303 -5.45 28.28 -2.14
N LYS A 304 -5.58 28.85 -3.33
CA LYS A 304 -6.59 29.85 -3.68
C LYS A 304 -6.96 29.74 -5.15
N HIS A 305 -8.17 30.20 -5.50
CA HIS A 305 -8.56 30.42 -6.88
C HIS A 305 -7.58 31.39 -7.55
N VAL A 306 -7.28 31.17 -8.82
CA VAL A 306 -6.30 31.97 -9.57
C VAL A 306 -6.68 33.47 -9.60
N ASP A 307 -7.97 33.81 -9.59
CA ASP A 307 -8.42 35.20 -9.57
C ASP A 307 -7.88 35.97 -8.36
N ASP A 308 -7.79 35.34 -7.20
CA ASP A 308 -7.25 35.93 -5.98
C ASP A 308 -5.72 36.05 -6.00
N CYS A 309 -5.07 35.41 -6.97
CA CYS A 309 -3.61 35.36 -7.09
C CYS A 309 -3.05 36.29 -8.21
N LYS A 310 -3.90 36.83 -9.10
CA LYS A 310 -3.46 37.59 -10.28
C LYS A 310 -2.52 38.75 -9.95
N ASN A 311 -2.82 39.54 -8.94
CA ASN A 311 -1.99 40.68 -8.52
C ASN A 311 -0.63 40.22 -7.98
N ASP A 312 -0.60 39.12 -7.24
CA ASP A 312 0.64 38.53 -6.75
C ASP A 312 1.49 37.95 -7.91
N ILE A 313 0.87 37.27 -8.86
CA ILE A 313 1.51 36.76 -10.08
C ILE A 313 2.20 37.92 -10.85
N ILE A 314 1.47 39.01 -11.08
CA ILE A 314 2.02 40.20 -11.76
C ILE A 314 3.16 40.80 -10.96
N ARG A 315 3.03 40.92 -9.63
CA ARG A 315 4.07 41.45 -8.75
C ARG A 315 5.36 40.60 -8.84
N TYR A 316 5.26 39.29 -8.74
CA TYR A 316 6.40 38.39 -8.85
C TYR A 316 7.03 38.44 -10.23
N ARG A 317 6.24 38.42 -11.32
CA ARG A 317 6.74 38.62 -12.69
C ARG A 317 7.59 39.89 -12.80
N LYS A 318 7.10 41.01 -12.24
CA LYS A 318 7.83 42.29 -12.25
C LYS A 318 9.07 42.27 -11.39
N ASN A 319 9.01 41.73 -10.18
CA ASN A 319 10.14 41.62 -9.25
C ASN A 319 11.30 40.83 -9.84
N PHE A 320 10.99 39.77 -10.58
CA PHE A 320 12.01 38.95 -11.27
C PHE A 320 12.33 39.45 -12.70
N ASN A 321 11.77 40.56 -13.12
CA ASN A 321 11.94 41.09 -14.47
C ASN A 321 11.70 40.06 -15.59
N ALA A 322 10.74 39.12 -15.36
CA ALA A 322 10.39 38.08 -16.33
C ALA A 322 9.57 38.67 -17.49
N GLY A 323 9.91 38.31 -18.72
CA GLY A 323 9.37 38.97 -19.91
C GLY A 323 7.95 38.63 -20.29
N VAL A 324 7.57 37.38 -20.20
CA VAL A 324 6.29 36.82 -20.65
C VAL A 324 5.77 35.85 -19.61
N ILE A 325 4.46 35.78 -19.41
CA ILE A 325 3.79 34.80 -18.57
C ILE A 325 3.23 33.69 -19.48
N TYR A 326 3.65 32.47 -19.23
CA TYR A 326 3.13 31.28 -19.89
C TYR A 326 1.99 30.70 -19.05
N CYS A 327 0.82 30.54 -19.66
CA CYS A 327 -0.38 30.02 -19.02
C CYS A 327 -0.78 28.70 -19.70
N GLU A 328 -1.01 27.66 -18.92
CA GLU A 328 -1.57 26.40 -19.40
C GLU A 328 -3.06 26.57 -19.76
N ASN A 329 -3.48 26.03 -20.91
CA ASN A 329 -4.83 26.20 -21.45
C ASN A 329 -5.68 24.89 -21.41
N ASN A 330 -5.27 23.93 -20.59
CA ASN A 330 -5.91 22.59 -20.59
C ASN A 330 -7.30 22.54 -19.95
N GLY A 331 -7.65 23.49 -19.08
CA GLY A 331 -8.89 23.47 -18.32
C GLY A 331 -9.77 24.72 -18.50
N ASP A 332 -9.18 25.88 -18.81
CA ASP A 332 -9.83 27.18 -18.70
C ASP A 332 -10.15 27.87 -20.04
N LYS A 333 -9.83 27.23 -21.15
CA LYS A 333 -10.02 27.80 -22.51
C LYS A 333 -9.36 29.18 -22.67
N GLY A 334 -8.21 29.40 -22.00
CA GLY A 334 -7.44 30.64 -22.06
C GLY A 334 -8.01 31.78 -21.21
N TYR A 335 -8.85 31.49 -20.22
CA TYR A 335 -9.43 32.50 -19.34
C TYR A 335 -8.35 33.33 -18.63
N LEU A 336 -7.40 32.67 -17.95
CA LEU A 336 -6.33 33.37 -17.22
C LEU A 336 -5.49 34.27 -18.14
N ALA A 337 -5.06 33.76 -19.29
CA ALA A 337 -4.23 34.52 -20.22
C ALA A 337 -4.96 35.76 -20.77
N LYS A 338 -6.27 35.65 -21.07
CA LYS A 338 -7.10 36.80 -21.49
C LYS A 338 -7.20 37.86 -20.42
N ASP A 339 -7.39 37.46 -19.18
CA ASP A 339 -7.53 38.38 -18.04
C ASP A 339 -6.20 39.10 -17.75
N LEU A 340 -5.09 38.38 -17.69
CA LEU A 340 -3.77 38.98 -17.50
C LEU A 340 -3.41 39.95 -18.64
N ARG A 341 -3.79 39.66 -19.89
CA ARG A 341 -3.62 40.60 -21.03
C ARG A 341 -4.43 41.87 -20.84
N ARG A 342 -5.68 41.78 -20.31
CA ARG A 342 -6.51 42.96 -19.96
C ARG A 342 -5.86 43.80 -18.86
N MET A 343 -5.08 43.17 -17.96
CA MET A 343 -4.32 43.85 -16.92
C MET A 343 -2.98 44.40 -17.43
N GLY A 344 -2.71 44.31 -18.75
CA GLY A 344 -1.49 44.89 -19.40
C GLY A 344 -0.29 43.95 -19.45
N GLU A 345 -0.47 42.66 -19.12
CA GLU A 345 0.63 41.67 -19.11
C GLU A 345 0.78 40.96 -20.47
N ARG A 346 2.01 40.57 -20.80
CA ARG A 346 2.27 39.73 -21.96
C ARG A 346 2.12 38.27 -21.60
N CYS A 347 1.16 37.57 -22.25
CA CYS A 347 0.88 36.17 -21.95
C CYS A 347 0.91 35.33 -23.22
N VAL A 348 1.45 34.12 -23.08
CA VAL A 348 1.45 33.06 -24.09
C VAL A 348 0.67 31.86 -23.52
N GLU A 349 -0.25 31.37 -24.31
CA GLU A 349 -1.01 30.15 -24.02
C GLU A 349 -0.31 28.94 -24.66
N TYR A 350 -0.31 27.80 -23.94
CA TYR A 350 0.19 26.53 -24.48
C TYR A 350 -0.72 25.38 -23.98
N HIS A 351 -0.69 24.30 -24.72
CA HIS A 351 -1.43 23.04 -24.41
C HIS A 351 -0.48 21.96 -23.93
#